data_31beee8d0b1d97b0383ac880cc38092d
#
_entry.id   31beee8d0b1d97b0383ac880cc38092d
#
_cell.length_a   1.000
_cell.length_b   1.000
_cell.length_c   1.000
_cell.angle_alpha   90.00
_cell.angle_beta   90.00
_cell.angle_gamma   90.00
#
_symmetry.space_group_name_H-M   'P 1'
#
loop_
_entity.id
_entity.type
_entity.pdbx_description
1 polymer ?
#
loop_
_entity_poly.entity_id
_entity_poly.type
_entity_poly.pdbx_seq_one_letter_code
_entity_poly.pdbx_strand_id
1 'polypeptide(L)'
;ELLEPYEGKLSRTVLRGEGGSNALDLPDITKQGDFFVESPIILLAAIIWYLKIYKDGKFCTFPHAIELLNKRYADLFVILTSYPALENYLSPFMDAWRGGAQDQLQGQIASAKIPLSRMISPQLYWIMSGDDFTLDINNPQEPKVLCIGNNPDRQNIYSAALGLYNSRIVRLINKKGKLKSSIIIDELPTIYFRGLDNLIATARSNKVAVCLGLQDFSQLTRDYGDKESKVIQNTVGNIFCGQVVGETAKTISERFGKILQRRESMSISPEQKSTSINTQLDSLIPPSKISNLSQGMFVGSVCDNFDEKIDQKIFHAQIVVDNDAVARETAAYVPIPDITIFQDENGNDCMETQVEDNYQRIRSEVNQIIKDEMERIKNDPKLRHLIPQPKQPAGGK
;
A
#
# COMPACT_ATOMS: atom_id res chain seq x y z
N GLU A 1 5.76 11.87 -17.32
CA GLU A 1 4.46 11.49 -17.95
C GLU A 1 3.56 11.05 -16.82
N LEU A 2 2.91 12.03 -16.26
CA LEU A 2 2.03 11.92 -15.10
C LEU A 2 0.63 12.21 -15.60
N LEU A 3 -0.25 11.18 -15.53
CA LEU A 3 -1.69 11.34 -15.48
C LEU A 3 -2.34 12.13 -16.63
N GLU A 4 -2.31 11.62 -17.84
CA GLU A 4 -3.36 11.96 -18.79
C GLU A 4 -4.62 11.15 -18.48
N PRO A 5 -5.80 11.78 -18.43
CA PRO A 5 -7.05 11.07 -18.20
C PRO A 5 -7.49 10.38 -19.49
N TYR A 6 -7.17 9.12 -19.58
CA TYR A 6 -7.81 8.26 -20.58
C TYR A 6 -8.96 7.50 -19.94
N GLU A 7 -10.05 7.36 -20.67
CA GLU A 7 -11.28 6.73 -20.19
C GLU A 7 -11.04 5.36 -19.52
N GLY A 8 -10.99 5.40 -18.24
CA GLY A 8 -11.34 4.36 -17.28
C GLY A 8 -10.70 3.00 -17.35
N LYS A 9 -9.41 2.77 -16.86
CA LYS A 9 -8.93 1.38 -16.74
C LYS A 9 -7.80 1.12 -15.74
N LEU A 10 -7.32 2.07 -14.95
CA LEU A 10 -6.27 1.82 -13.94
C LEU A 10 -6.68 0.74 -12.94
N SER A 11 -7.95 0.73 -12.56
CA SER A 11 -8.53 -0.31 -11.72
C SER A 11 -8.60 -1.68 -12.40
N ARG A 12 -8.67 -1.77 -13.74
CA ARG A 12 -8.58 -3.06 -14.44
C ARG A 12 -7.22 -3.69 -14.26
N THR A 13 -6.14 -2.92 -14.25
CA THR A 13 -4.80 -3.44 -14.03
C THR A 13 -4.60 -3.88 -12.58
N VAL A 14 -5.14 -3.15 -11.62
CA VAL A 14 -5.12 -3.51 -10.20
C VAL A 14 -6.04 -4.71 -9.92
N LEU A 15 -7.20 -4.77 -10.58
CA LEU A 15 -8.22 -5.81 -10.38
C LEU A 15 -8.06 -7.03 -11.28
N ARG A 16 -7.35 -6.92 -12.42
CA ARG A 16 -7.02 -8.03 -13.33
C ARG A 16 -5.91 -8.95 -12.82
N GLY A 17 -5.80 -9.17 -11.51
CA GLY A 17 -4.92 -10.20 -10.99
C GLY A 17 -5.29 -11.55 -11.59
N GLU A 18 -4.32 -12.21 -12.25
CA GLU A 18 -4.46 -13.59 -12.70
C GLU A 18 -4.93 -14.45 -11.53
N GLY A 19 -6.12 -15.05 -11.67
CA GLY A 19 -6.63 -16.26 -11.07
C GLY A 19 -6.19 -16.70 -9.66
N GLY A 20 -6.00 -15.81 -8.72
CA GLY A 20 -5.74 -16.15 -7.34
C GLY A 20 -6.83 -15.56 -6.43
N SER A 21 -7.34 -16.34 -5.51
CA SER A 21 -8.42 -16.05 -4.58
C SER A 21 -8.18 -14.88 -3.60
N ASN A 22 -7.13 -14.07 -3.77
CA ASN A 22 -6.73 -13.00 -2.85
C ASN A 22 -6.69 -11.64 -3.57
N ALA A 23 -7.82 -11.20 -4.13
CA ALA A 23 -7.86 -10.02 -5.01
C ALA A 23 -7.77 -8.66 -4.29
N LEU A 24 -7.96 -8.56 -2.99
CA LEU A 24 -8.05 -7.28 -2.28
C LEU A 24 -7.45 -7.36 -0.88
N ASP A 25 -6.20 -6.97 -0.79
CA ASP A 25 -5.57 -6.64 0.48
C ASP A 25 -5.80 -5.15 0.75
N LEU A 26 -6.86 -4.82 1.48
CA LEU A 26 -7.09 -3.46 1.97
C LEU A 26 -6.21 -3.18 3.19
N PRO A 27 -5.60 -1.98 3.31
CA PRO A 27 -4.61 -1.69 4.36
C PRO A 27 -5.11 -1.89 5.80
N ASP A 28 -6.40 -1.67 6.03
CA ASP A 28 -7.01 -1.77 7.37
C ASP A 28 -7.45 -3.20 7.76
N ILE A 29 -7.23 -4.20 6.90
CA ILE A 29 -7.63 -5.57 7.16
C ILE A 29 -6.44 -6.36 7.72
N THR A 30 -6.05 -6.06 8.94
CA THR A 30 -4.86 -6.67 9.59
C THR A 30 -5.18 -7.96 10.36
N LYS A 31 -6.46 -8.29 10.59
CA LYS A 31 -6.86 -9.48 11.34
C LYS A 31 -7.38 -10.55 10.40
N GLN A 32 -6.49 -11.36 9.83
CA GLN A 32 -6.88 -12.60 9.16
C GLN A 32 -7.51 -13.58 10.17
N GLY A 33 -8.64 -14.18 9.80
CA GLY A 33 -9.36 -15.14 10.64
C GLY A 33 -10.52 -14.55 11.44
N ASP A 34 -10.75 -13.23 11.38
CA ASP A 34 -11.94 -12.61 11.95
C ASP A 34 -13.06 -12.59 10.90
N PHE A 35 -14.20 -13.23 11.23
CA PHE A 35 -15.36 -13.31 10.36
C PHE A 35 -15.84 -11.92 9.87
N PHE A 36 -15.77 -10.90 10.73
CA PHE A 36 -16.14 -9.53 10.37
C PHE A 36 -15.14 -8.84 9.43
N VAL A 37 -13.97 -9.40 9.25
CA VAL A 37 -12.95 -8.91 8.30
C VAL A 37 -13.03 -9.68 6.99
N GLU A 38 -13.22 -11.00 7.03
CA GLU A 38 -13.22 -11.82 5.81
C GLU A 38 -14.50 -11.68 5.00
N SER A 39 -15.67 -11.57 5.65
CA SER A 39 -16.92 -11.46 4.93
C SER A 39 -17.04 -10.18 4.07
N PRO A 40 -16.62 -8.98 4.51
CA PRO A 40 -16.55 -7.80 3.64
C PRO A 40 -15.67 -7.99 2.40
N ILE A 41 -14.53 -8.69 2.54
CA ILE A 41 -13.62 -8.97 1.43
C ILE A 41 -14.32 -9.84 0.38
N ILE A 42 -15.03 -10.87 0.82
CA ILE A 42 -15.75 -11.78 -0.07
C ILE A 42 -16.84 -11.04 -0.85
N LEU A 43 -17.62 -10.19 -0.18
CA LEU A 43 -18.64 -9.38 -0.85
C LEU A 43 -18.05 -8.42 -1.87
N LEU A 44 -16.99 -7.71 -1.52
CA LEU A 44 -16.32 -6.80 -2.44
C LEU A 44 -15.71 -7.57 -3.63
N ALA A 45 -15.14 -8.75 -3.38
CA ALA A 45 -14.66 -9.63 -4.45
C ALA A 45 -15.80 -10.06 -5.40
N ALA A 46 -16.98 -10.39 -4.85
CA ALA A 46 -18.16 -10.71 -5.66
C ALA A 46 -18.60 -9.53 -6.53
N ILE A 47 -18.62 -8.32 -5.97
CA ILE A 47 -18.97 -7.08 -6.70
C ILE A 47 -17.97 -6.82 -7.84
N ILE A 48 -16.67 -6.95 -7.57
CA ILE A 48 -15.63 -6.76 -8.58
C ILE A 48 -15.73 -7.81 -9.68
N TRP A 49 -15.97 -9.08 -9.29
CA TRP A 49 -16.16 -10.17 -10.25
C TRP A 49 -17.37 -9.92 -11.13
N TYR A 50 -18.48 -9.46 -10.55
CA TYR A 50 -19.67 -9.03 -11.30
C TYR A 50 -19.32 -7.94 -12.31
N LEU A 51 -18.68 -6.85 -11.88
CA LEU A 51 -18.29 -5.76 -12.77
C LEU A 51 -17.31 -6.19 -13.86
N LYS A 52 -16.49 -7.20 -13.61
CA LYS A 52 -15.59 -7.79 -14.60
C LYS A 52 -16.34 -8.55 -15.68
N ILE A 53 -17.45 -9.23 -15.33
CA ILE A 53 -18.28 -9.97 -16.28
C ILE A 53 -19.24 -9.02 -17.03
N TYR A 54 -19.78 -8.03 -16.34
CA TYR A 54 -20.77 -7.12 -16.89
C TYR A 54 -20.18 -6.26 -18.00
N LYS A 55 -20.79 -6.33 -19.20
CA LYS A 55 -20.38 -5.60 -20.42
C LYS A 55 -18.85 -5.65 -20.65
N ASP A 56 -18.27 -6.84 -20.58
CA ASP A 56 -16.84 -7.12 -20.78
C ASP A 56 -15.90 -6.31 -19.86
N GLY A 57 -16.40 -5.96 -18.67
CA GLY A 57 -15.63 -5.25 -17.65
C GLY A 57 -15.48 -3.75 -17.92
N LYS A 58 -16.30 -3.15 -18.78
CA LYS A 58 -16.27 -1.69 -19.07
C LYS A 58 -16.30 -0.85 -17.80
N PHE A 59 -17.08 -1.27 -16.80
CA PHE A 59 -17.29 -0.56 -15.55
C PHE A 59 -16.49 -1.16 -14.37
N CYS A 60 -15.51 -2.03 -14.66
CA CYS A 60 -14.72 -2.69 -13.62
C CYS A 60 -13.63 -1.75 -13.09
N THR A 61 -14.02 -0.69 -12.42
CA THR A 61 -13.14 0.22 -11.70
C THR A 61 -13.45 0.20 -10.21
N PHE A 62 -12.48 0.59 -9.37
CA PHE A 62 -12.68 0.59 -7.92
C PHE A 62 -13.79 1.56 -7.47
N PRO A 63 -13.89 2.78 -8.02
CA PRO A 63 -15.03 3.66 -7.75
C PRO A 63 -16.39 3.04 -8.07
N HIS A 64 -16.54 2.34 -9.19
CA HIS A 64 -17.79 1.65 -9.52
C HIS A 64 -18.13 0.55 -8.49
N ALA A 65 -17.11 -0.17 -8.01
CA ALA A 65 -17.31 -1.19 -6.98
C ALA A 65 -17.78 -0.58 -5.65
N ILE A 66 -17.17 0.54 -5.23
CA ILE A 66 -17.59 1.28 -4.03
C ILE A 66 -19.02 1.80 -4.18
N GLU A 67 -19.33 2.43 -5.29
CA GLU A 67 -20.68 2.96 -5.54
C GLU A 67 -21.73 1.84 -5.56
N LEU A 68 -21.41 0.69 -6.17
CA LEU A 68 -22.33 -0.45 -6.19
C LEU A 68 -22.55 -1.05 -4.80
N LEU A 69 -21.47 -1.18 -3.99
CA LEU A 69 -21.56 -1.63 -2.60
C LEU A 69 -22.47 -0.70 -1.74
N ASN A 70 -22.52 0.58 -2.08
CA ASN A 70 -23.31 1.56 -1.34
C ASN A 70 -24.80 1.58 -1.74
N LYS A 71 -25.22 0.82 -2.73
CA LYS A 71 -26.63 0.72 -3.13
C LYS A 71 -27.48 -0.09 -2.15
N ARG A 72 -28.79 -0.09 -2.35
CA ARG A 72 -29.72 -0.85 -1.49
C ARG A 72 -29.42 -2.36 -1.62
N TYR A 73 -29.36 -3.02 -0.51
CA TYR A 73 -29.07 -4.47 -0.44
C TYR A 73 -30.02 -5.30 -1.27
N ALA A 74 -31.32 -4.91 -1.30
CA ALA A 74 -32.33 -5.60 -2.08
C ALA A 74 -31.97 -5.62 -3.57
N ASP A 75 -31.51 -4.49 -4.13
CA ASP A 75 -31.14 -4.41 -5.53
C ASP A 75 -29.80 -5.13 -5.76
N LEU A 76 -28.82 -4.89 -4.89
CA LEU A 76 -27.47 -5.47 -4.99
C LEU A 76 -27.51 -7.00 -4.99
N PHE A 77 -28.17 -7.63 -4.00
CA PHE A 77 -28.21 -9.09 -3.90
C PHE A 77 -29.03 -9.73 -5.01
N VAL A 78 -30.12 -9.11 -5.47
CA VAL A 78 -30.89 -9.59 -6.62
C VAL A 78 -30.01 -9.64 -7.87
N ILE A 79 -29.25 -8.58 -8.14
CA ILE A 79 -28.34 -8.50 -9.27
C ILE A 79 -27.23 -9.55 -9.16
N LEU A 80 -26.52 -9.57 -8.03
CA LEU A 80 -25.40 -10.50 -7.86
C LEU A 80 -25.83 -11.97 -7.93
N THR A 81 -26.99 -12.31 -7.33
CA THR A 81 -27.54 -13.69 -7.36
C THR A 81 -27.98 -14.12 -8.76
N SER A 82 -28.29 -13.19 -9.65
CA SER A 82 -28.64 -13.51 -11.03
C SER A 82 -27.48 -14.07 -11.87
N TYR A 83 -26.26 -14.05 -11.33
CA TYR A 83 -25.06 -14.60 -11.94
C TYR A 83 -24.58 -15.86 -11.20
N PRO A 84 -24.78 -17.07 -11.76
CA PRO A 84 -24.41 -18.33 -11.08
C PRO A 84 -22.93 -18.41 -10.68
N ALA A 85 -22.05 -17.77 -11.42
CA ALA A 85 -20.62 -17.72 -11.11
C ALA A 85 -20.30 -17.06 -9.75
N LEU A 86 -21.25 -16.30 -9.17
CA LEU A 86 -21.06 -15.59 -7.90
C LEU A 86 -21.66 -16.33 -6.70
N GLU A 87 -22.36 -17.45 -6.90
CA GLU A 87 -23.13 -18.15 -5.87
C GLU A 87 -22.28 -18.47 -4.64
N ASN A 88 -21.08 -19.02 -4.84
CA ASN A 88 -20.18 -19.38 -3.74
C ASN A 88 -19.73 -18.18 -2.90
N TYR A 89 -19.59 -17.01 -3.51
CA TYR A 89 -19.20 -15.78 -2.81
C TYR A 89 -20.37 -15.17 -2.03
N LEU A 90 -21.59 -15.41 -2.48
CA LEU A 90 -22.79 -14.82 -1.89
C LEU A 90 -23.41 -15.71 -0.79
N SER A 91 -23.10 -17.00 -0.78
CA SER A 91 -23.70 -17.96 0.17
C SER A 91 -23.71 -17.47 1.63
N PRO A 92 -22.61 -16.96 2.21
CA PRO A 92 -22.60 -16.49 3.59
C PRO A 92 -23.57 -15.32 3.88
N PHE A 93 -23.91 -14.54 2.85
CA PHE A 93 -24.80 -13.38 2.98
C PHE A 93 -26.27 -13.75 2.68
N MET A 94 -26.47 -14.73 1.82
CA MET A 94 -27.83 -15.11 1.38
C MET A 94 -28.65 -15.74 2.50
N ASP A 95 -28.00 -16.49 3.39
CA ASP A 95 -28.66 -17.08 4.55
C ASP A 95 -29.15 -15.99 5.51
N ALA A 96 -28.32 -14.99 5.79
CA ALA A 96 -28.70 -13.83 6.60
C ALA A 96 -29.80 -12.97 5.91
N TRP A 97 -29.67 -12.79 4.59
CA TRP A 97 -30.62 -12.03 3.78
C TRP A 97 -32.02 -12.68 3.74
N ARG A 98 -32.08 -14.00 3.43
CA ARG A 98 -33.33 -14.77 3.34
C ARG A 98 -33.92 -15.09 4.70
N GLY A 99 -33.07 -15.33 5.70
CA GLY A 99 -33.47 -15.65 7.07
C GLY A 99 -33.98 -14.44 7.88
N GLY A 100 -33.93 -13.23 7.33
CA GLY A 100 -34.39 -12.01 7.99
C GLY A 100 -33.44 -11.48 9.07
N ALA A 101 -32.21 -12.00 9.18
CA ALA A 101 -31.16 -11.53 10.09
C ALA A 101 -30.50 -10.25 9.55
N GLN A 102 -31.31 -9.21 9.33
CA GLN A 102 -30.86 -7.97 8.69
C GLN A 102 -29.78 -7.25 9.51
N ASP A 103 -29.84 -7.29 10.83
CA ASP A 103 -28.87 -6.63 11.70
C ASP A 103 -27.48 -7.25 11.56
N GLN A 104 -27.39 -8.58 11.46
CA GLN A 104 -26.13 -9.27 11.21
C GLN A 104 -25.56 -8.94 9.83
N LEU A 105 -26.40 -8.93 8.80
CA LEU A 105 -26.02 -8.53 7.45
C LEU A 105 -25.53 -7.09 7.39
N GLN A 106 -26.23 -6.16 8.07
CA GLN A 106 -25.82 -4.78 8.15
C GLN A 106 -24.46 -4.62 8.85
N GLY A 107 -24.21 -5.35 9.93
CA GLY A 107 -22.92 -5.36 10.63
C GLY A 107 -21.76 -5.83 9.73
N GLN A 108 -21.96 -6.91 8.98
CA GLN A 108 -20.97 -7.44 8.03
C GLN A 108 -20.65 -6.42 6.92
N ILE A 109 -21.69 -5.80 6.34
CA ILE A 109 -21.51 -4.86 5.23
C ILE A 109 -20.99 -3.51 5.73
N ALA A 110 -21.38 -3.07 6.92
CA ALA A 110 -20.88 -1.83 7.52
C ALA A 110 -19.37 -1.87 7.74
N SER A 111 -18.83 -3.03 8.13
CA SER A 111 -17.37 -3.20 8.30
C SER A 111 -16.60 -3.05 7.00
N ALA A 112 -17.22 -3.28 5.82
CA ALA A 112 -16.65 -2.94 4.52
C ALA A 112 -16.86 -1.46 4.15
N LYS A 113 -18.07 -0.94 4.38
CA LYS A 113 -18.42 0.42 3.95
C LYS A 113 -17.65 1.50 4.68
N ILE A 114 -17.40 1.33 5.98
CA ILE A 114 -16.72 2.34 6.79
C ILE A 114 -15.29 2.63 6.30
N PRO A 115 -14.39 1.66 6.11
CA PRO A 115 -13.07 1.92 5.56
C PRO A 115 -13.13 2.48 4.12
N LEU A 116 -14.01 1.93 3.28
CA LEU A 116 -14.14 2.35 1.89
C LEU A 116 -14.76 3.74 1.72
N SER A 117 -15.55 4.22 2.69
CA SER A 117 -16.11 5.56 2.63
C SER A 117 -15.04 6.66 2.63
N ARG A 118 -13.87 6.39 3.20
CA ARG A 118 -12.72 7.32 3.15
C ARG A 118 -12.19 7.54 1.73
N MET A 119 -12.45 6.59 0.83
CA MET A 119 -12.03 6.67 -0.57
C MET A 119 -13.07 7.32 -1.49
N ILE A 120 -14.22 7.75 -0.93
CA ILE A 120 -15.29 8.44 -1.68
C ILE A 120 -14.93 9.92 -1.76
N SER A 121 -14.22 10.30 -2.81
CA SER A 121 -13.96 11.70 -3.15
C SER A 121 -13.81 11.86 -4.66
N PRO A 122 -14.14 13.03 -5.23
CA PRO A 122 -13.96 13.28 -6.65
C PRO A 122 -12.53 13.02 -7.12
N GLN A 123 -11.52 13.47 -6.36
CA GLN A 123 -10.12 13.33 -6.69
C GLN A 123 -9.67 11.87 -6.72
N LEU A 124 -10.05 11.05 -5.71
CA LEU A 124 -9.71 9.63 -5.70
C LEU A 124 -10.45 8.87 -6.80
N TYR A 125 -11.71 9.22 -7.09
CA TYR A 125 -12.46 8.62 -8.20
C TYR A 125 -11.81 8.93 -9.53
N TRP A 126 -11.29 10.15 -9.72
CA TRP A 126 -10.54 10.52 -10.90
C TRP A 126 -9.32 9.62 -11.09
N ILE A 127 -8.45 9.55 -10.09
CA ILE A 127 -7.22 8.74 -10.15
C ILE A 127 -7.53 7.25 -10.30
N MET A 128 -8.54 6.72 -9.61
CA MET A 128 -8.82 5.27 -9.58
C MET A 128 -9.75 4.80 -10.70
N SER A 129 -10.23 5.69 -11.56
CA SER A 129 -11.00 5.35 -12.77
C SER A 129 -10.20 5.44 -14.06
N GLY A 130 -8.97 6.01 -14.02
CA GLY A 130 -8.06 6.10 -15.15
C GLY A 130 -7.35 4.78 -15.51
N ASP A 131 -6.69 4.72 -16.67
CA ASP A 131 -5.86 3.57 -17.14
C ASP A 131 -4.71 4.05 -18.04
N ASP A 132 -3.97 5.05 -17.60
CA ASP A 132 -2.96 5.73 -18.39
C ASP A 132 -1.70 4.88 -18.56
N PHE A 133 -1.41 4.02 -17.56
CA PHE A 133 -0.26 3.12 -17.59
C PHE A 133 -0.49 1.86 -16.75
N THR A 134 0.35 0.86 -16.95
CA THR A 134 0.34 -0.35 -16.15
C THR A 134 1.29 -0.24 -14.95
N LEU A 135 0.90 -0.79 -13.79
CA LEU A 135 1.77 -0.87 -12.61
C LEU A 135 2.90 -1.91 -12.74
N ASP A 136 3.02 -2.57 -13.88
CA ASP A 136 4.11 -3.50 -14.20
C ASP A 136 5.37 -2.72 -14.63
N ILE A 137 5.95 -1.97 -13.69
CA ILE A 137 6.97 -0.95 -13.94
C ILE A 137 8.31 -1.52 -14.44
N ASN A 138 8.64 -2.78 -14.11
CA ASN A 138 9.87 -3.44 -14.56
C ASN A 138 9.62 -4.43 -15.70
N ASN A 139 8.58 -4.20 -16.49
CA ASN A 139 8.30 -4.97 -17.70
C ASN A 139 9.40 -4.75 -18.73
N PRO A 140 10.04 -5.81 -19.27
CA PRO A 140 11.09 -5.66 -20.29
C PRO A 140 10.66 -4.92 -21.56
N GLN A 141 9.39 -5.01 -21.94
CA GLN A 141 8.86 -4.34 -23.15
C GLN A 141 8.55 -2.86 -22.90
N GLU A 142 8.26 -2.48 -21.65
CA GLU A 142 7.80 -1.15 -21.31
C GLU A 142 8.25 -0.75 -19.89
N PRO A 143 9.57 -0.58 -19.68
CA PRO A 143 10.09 -0.19 -18.38
C PRO A 143 9.68 1.24 -18.03
N LYS A 144 9.36 1.48 -16.74
CA LYS A 144 8.88 2.78 -16.27
C LYS A 144 9.58 3.20 -14.99
N VAL A 145 9.65 4.50 -14.78
CA VAL A 145 9.93 5.10 -13.46
C VAL A 145 8.60 5.66 -12.93
N LEU A 146 8.22 5.26 -11.74
CA LEU A 146 6.99 5.70 -11.09
C LEU A 146 7.35 6.45 -9.82
N CYS A 147 6.93 7.70 -9.71
CA CYS A 147 7.02 8.52 -8.52
C CYS A 147 5.62 8.65 -7.90
N ILE A 148 5.50 8.33 -6.61
CA ILE A 148 4.24 8.42 -5.86
C ILE A 148 4.45 9.42 -4.73
N GLY A 149 3.71 10.53 -4.76
CA GLY A 149 3.69 11.52 -3.70
C GLY A 149 2.56 11.28 -2.71
N ASN A 150 2.76 11.67 -1.46
CA ASN A 150 1.73 11.72 -0.43
C ASN A 150 1.52 13.16 0.04
N ASN A 151 0.29 13.51 0.40
CA ASN A 151 -0.03 14.80 0.99
C ASN A 151 -0.26 14.61 2.49
N PRO A 152 0.59 15.21 3.36
CA PRO A 152 0.47 15.08 4.81
C PRO A 152 -0.88 15.53 5.37
N ASP A 153 -1.49 16.58 4.78
CA ASP A 153 -2.76 17.13 5.25
C ASP A 153 -3.94 16.18 5.02
N ARG A 154 -3.81 15.25 4.06
CA ARG A 154 -4.84 14.28 3.67
C ARG A 154 -4.37 12.83 3.79
N GLN A 155 -3.36 12.57 4.58
CA GLN A 155 -2.76 11.25 4.74
C GLN A 155 -3.77 10.15 5.07
N ASN A 156 -4.73 10.42 5.97
CA ASN A 156 -5.76 9.47 6.36
C ASN A 156 -6.70 9.04 5.21
N ILE A 157 -6.82 9.87 4.18
CA ILE A 157 -7.64 9.59 3.00
C ILE A 157 -6.80 8.85 1.97
N TYR A 158 -5.59 9.35 1.69
CA TYR A 158 -4.76 8.83 0.61
C TYR A 158 -4.02 7.54 0.97
N SER A 159 -3.75 7.29 2.26
CA SER A 159 -3.03 6.09 2.70
C SER A 159 -3.69 4.79 2.24
N ALA A 160 -5.02 4.73 2.22
CA ALA A 160 -5.75 3.55 1.76
C ALA A 160 -5.54 3.29 0.26
N ALA A 161 -5.62 4.34 -0.58
CA ALA A 161 -5.37 4.25 -2.01
C ALA A 161 -3.90 3.91 -2.30
N LEU A 162 -2.97 4.60 -1.63
CA LEU A 162 -1.53 4.34 -1.76
C LEU A 162 -1.16 2.92 -1.34
N GLY A 163 -1.73 2.43 -0.24
CA GLY A 163 -1.53 1.04 0.22
C GLY A 163 -1.99 0.02 -0.82
N LEU A 164 -3.11 0.26 -1.52
CA LEU A 164 -3.61 -0.59 -2.59
C LEU A 164 -2.63 -0.62 -3.78
N TYR A 165 -2.17 0.54 -4.25
CA TYR A 165 -1.17 0.62 -5.34
C TYR A 165 0.14 -0.05 -4.95
N ASN A 166 0.65 0.23 -3.75
CA ASN A 166 1.91 -0.30 -3.26
C ASN A 166 1.87 -1.83 -3.14
N SER A 167 0.80 -2.39 -2.57
CA SER A 167 0.61 -3.84 -2.49
C SER A 167 0.58 -4.49 -3.88
N ARG A 168 0.00 -3.82 -4.86
CA ARG A 168 -0.03 -4.33 -6.24
C ARG A 168 1.34 -4.24 -6.91
N ILE A 169 2.05 -3.13 -6.76
CA ILE A 169 3.40 -2.92 -7.32
C ILE A 169 4.36 -3.99 -6.79
N VAL A 170 4.39 -4.21 -5.47
CA VAL A 170 5.24 -5.23 -4.83
C VAL A 170 5.06 -6.61 -5.46
N ARG A 171 3.81 -7.01 -5.73
CA ARG A 171 3.51 -8.30 -6.36
C ARG A 171 3.90 -8.37 -7.83
N LEU A 172 3.87 -7.25 -8.55
CA LEU A 172 4.20 -7.22 -9.97
C LEU A 172 5.71 -7.23 -10.22
N ILE A 173 6.46 -6.45 -9.46
CA ILE A 173 7.91 -6.31 -9.66
C ILE A 173 8.70 -7.52 -9.17
N ASN A 174 8.19 -8.24 -8.16
CA ASN A 174 8.88 -9.37 -7.54
C ASN A 174 8.60 -10.69 -8.28
N LYS A 175 8.82 -10.70 -9.59
CA LYS A 175 8.61 -11.86 -10.46
C LYS A 175 9.85 -12.19 -11.28
N LYS A 176 10.00 -13.47 -11.63
CA LYS A 176 11.05 -13.91 -12.56
C LYS A 176 10.82 -13.34 -13.98
N GLY A 177 11.90 -13.11 -14.71
CA GLY A 177 11.85 -12.61 -16.09
C GLY A 177 11.60 -11.11 -16.22
N LYS A 178 11.58 -10.37 -15.12
CA LYS A 178 11.48 -8.91 -15.11
C LYS A 178 12.85 -8.25 -15.11
N LEU A 179 12.90 -6.96 -15.46
CA LEU A 179 14.13 -6.17 -15.38
C LEU A 179 14.56 -5.96 -13.92
N LYS A 180 15.85 -5.71 -13.73
CA LYS A 180 16.37 -5.19 -12.46
C LYS A 180 15.62 -3.92 -12.11
N SER A 181 15.20 -3.79 -10.87
CA SER A 181 14.42 -2.64 -10.42
C SER A 181 14.75 -2.26 -8.99
N SER A 182 14.31 -1.07 -8.58
CA SER A 182 14.45 -0.61 -7.20
C SER A 182 13.13 -0.01 -6.70
N ILE A 183 12.86 -0.19 -5.41
CA ILE A 183 11.87 0.55 -4.66
C ILE A 183 12.63 1.42 -3.67
N ILE A 184 12.37 2.72 -3.72
CA ILE A 184 12.93 3.71 -2.79
C ILE A 184 11.75 4.33 -2.06
N ILE A 185 11.71 4.17 -0.74
CA ILE A 185 10.66 4.68 0.11
C ILE A 185 11.29 5.66 1.09
N ASP A 186 10.99 6.92 0.92
CA ASP A 186 11.30 7.94 1.90
C ASP A 186 10.16 7.99 2.93
N GLU A 187 10.51 8.04 4.21
CA GLU A 187 9.57 8.07 5.34
C GLU A 187 8.60 6.88 5.35
N LEU A 188 9.15 5.65 5.40
CA LEU A 188 8.39 4.40 5.37
C LEU A 188 7.18 4.35 6.34
N PRO A 189 7.26 4.87 7.59
CA PRO A 189 6.12 4.83 8.51
C PRO A 189 4.89 5.61 8.04
N THR A 190 5.01 6.51 7.08
CA THR A 190 3.89 7.28 6.56
C THR A 190 3.02 6.51 5.56
N ILE A 191 3.53 5.39 5.04
CA ILE A 191 2.87 4.59 4.02
C ILE A 191 2.97 3.11 4.42
N TYR A 192 1.81 2.45 4.56
CA TYR A 192 1.79 1.02 4.83
C TYR A 192 1.97 0.20 3.55
N PHE A 193 2.96 -0.69 3.54
CA PHE A 193 3.22 -1.65 2.47
C PHE A 193 2.96 -3.07 2.95
N ARG A 194 1.81 -3.61 2.70
CA ARG A 194 1.56 -5.01 3.03
C ARG A 194 2.46 -5.95 2.22
N GLY A 195 3.14 -6.86 2.92
CA GLY A 195 4.04 -7.83 2.31
C GLY A 195 5.42 -7.27 1.98
N LEU A 196 5.80 -6.12 2.56
CA LEU A 196 7.14 -5.56 2.40
C LEU A 196 8.21 -6.47 2.99
N ASP A 197 7.94 -7.10 4.11
CA ASP A 197 8.78 -8.12 4.75
C ASP A 197 9.10 -9.28 3.80
N ASN A 198 8.07 -9.81 3.15
CA ASN A 198 8.21 -10.88 2.17
C ASN A 198 8.96 -10.40 0.90
N LEU A 199 8.69 -9.16 0.45
CA LEU A 199 9.45 -8.59 -0.66
C LEU A 199 10.93 -8.55 -0.33
N ILE A 200 11.33 -7.99 0.81
CA ILE A 200 12.74 -7.86 1.21
C ILE A 200 13.41 -9.24 1.28
N ALA A 201 12.71 -10.24 1.84
CA ALA A 201 13.23 -11.60 1.94
C ALA A 201 13.44 -12.29 0.59
N THR A 202 12.65 -11.98 -0.43
CA THR A 202 12.62 -12.69 -1.72
C THR A 202 13.15 -11.86 -2.90
N ALA A 203 13.26 -10.55 -2.74
CA ALA A 203 13.61 -9.58 -3.79
C ALA A 203 14.98 -9.86 -4.44
N ARG A 204 15.94 -10.38 -3.66
CA ARG A 204 17.29 -10.67 -4.14
C ARG A 204 17.29 -11.60 -5.37
N SER A 205 16.51 -12.68 -5.34
CA SER A 205 16.42 -13.64 -6.44
C SER A 205 15.80 -13.04 -7.71
N ASN A 206 14.98 -12.02 -7.57
CA ASN A 206 14.31 -11.30 -8.65
C ASN A 206 15.01 -9.98 -9.02
N LYS A 207 16.18 -9.71 -8.43
CA LYS A 207 17.02 -8.52 -8.69
C LYS A 207 16.27 -7.20 -8.42
N VAL A 208 15.49 -7.17 -7.34
CA VAL A 208 14.81 -5.96 -6.85
C VAL A 208 15.59 -5.43 -5.65
N ALA A 209 16.09 -4.21 -5.74
CA ALA A 209 16.69 -3.49 -4.63
C ALA A 209 15.60 -2.75 -3.84
N VAL A 210 15.71 -2.73 -2.52
CA VAL A 210 14.76 -2.04 -1.64
C VAL A 210 15.54 -1.08 -0.75
N CYS A 211 15.21 0.21 -0.80
CA CYS A 211 15.76 1.26 0.05
C CYS A 211 14.64 1.86 0.90
N LEU A 212 14.81 1.81 2.21
CA LEU A 212 13.81 2.26 3.18
C LEU A 212 14.39 3.39 4.02
N GLY A 213 13.79 4.57 3.93
CA GLY A 213 14.06 5.70 4.80
C GLY A 213 13.10 5.72 5.99
N LEU A 214 13.63 5.95 7.19
CA LEU A 214 12.84 6.13 8.41
C LEU A 214 13.64 6.90 9.46
N GLN A 215 12.96 7.55 10.38
CA GLN A 215 13.59 8.34 11.43
C GLN A 215 13.84 7.52 12.70
N ASP A 216 12.94 6.61 13.05
CA ASP A 216 13.01 5.82 14.27
C ASP A 216 12.31 4.46 14.15
N PHE A 217 12.86 3.42 14.78
CA PHE A 217 12.26 2.08 14.75
C PHE A 217 10.96 1.98 15.56
N SER A 218 10.74 2.87 16.52
CA SER A 218 9.47 2.89 17.26
C SER A 218 8.28 3.27 16.37
N GLN A 219 8.49 4.17 15.41
CA GLN A 219 7.47 4.50 14.41
C GLN A 219 7.17 3.29 13.52
N LEU A 220 8.21 2.58 13.07
CA LEU A 220 8.04 1.36 12.29
C LEU A 220 7.25 0.30 13.07
N THR A 221 7.57 0.12 14.36
CA THR A 221 6.86 -0.83 15.22
C THR A 221 5.41 -0.44 15.47
N ARG A 222 5.12 0.85 15.62
CA ARG A 222 3.76 1.36 15.77
C ARG A 222 2.89 1.02 14.56
N ASP A 223 3.41 1.19 13.35
CA ASP A 223 2.63 1.15 12.12
C ASP A 223 2.60 -0.23 11.46
N TYR A 224 3.67 -1.02 11.63
CA TYR A 224 3.78 -2.39 11.09
C TYR A 224 3.58 -3.49 12.15
N GLY A 225 3.53 -3.12 13.44
CA GLY A 225 3.51 -4.07 14.56
C GLY A 225 4.88 -4.71 14.84
N ASP A 226 5.00 -5.32 16.03
CA ASP A 226 6.27 -5.87 16.52
C ASP A 226 6.89 -6.94 15.62
N LYS A 227 6.06 -7.84 15.07
CA LYS A 227 6.54 -8.99 14.30
C LYS A 227 7.10 -8.55 12.95
N GLU A 228 6.33 -7.79 12.19
CA GLU A 228 6.71 -7.34 10.85
C GLU A 228 7.88 -6.36 10.91
N SER A 229 7.85 -5.40 11.85
CA SER A 229 8.95 -4.47 12.11
C SER A 229 10.27 -5.20 12.40
N LYS A 230 10.27 -6.23 13.24
CA LYS A 230 11.47 -7.04 13.51
C LYS A 230 11.95 -7.82 12.30
N VAL A 231 11.04 -8.37 11.49
CA VAL A 231 11.42 -9.05 10.24
C VAL A 231 12.11 -8.06 9.30
N ILE A 232 11.52 -6.88 9.09
CA ILE A 232 12.12 -5.83 8.24
C ILE A 232 13.51 -5.47 8.74
N GLN A 233 13.65 -5.14 10.04
CA GLN A 233 14.94 -4.77 10.64
C GLN A 233 16.01 -5.85 10.51
N ASN A 234 15.65 -7.13 10.66
CA ASN A 234 16.61 -8.24 10.63
C ASN A 234 16.97 -8.68 9.20
N THR A 235 16.10 -8.44 8.23
CA THR A 235 16.30 -8.92 6.85
C THR A 235 17.10 -7.94 6.00
N VAL A 236 17.09 -6.63 6.32
CA VAL A 236 17.89 -5.64 5.60
C VAL A 236 19.39 -5.90 5.82
N GLY A 237 20.15 -6.01 4.72
CA GLY A 237 21.60 -6.27 4.76
C GLY A 237 22.40 -5.00 5.03
N ASN A 238 22.04 -3.90 4.39
CA ASN A 238 22.76 -2.62 4.50
C ASN A 238 22.02 -1.68 5.45
N ILE A 239 22.76 -1.00 6.31
CA ILE A 239 22.24 0.06 7.20
C ILE A 239 23.16 1.27 7.12
N PHE A 240 22.54 2.44 6.92
CA PHE A 240 23.17 3.75 7.02
C PHE A 240 22.38 4.53 8.09
N CYS A 241 23.05 4.89 9.19
CA CYS A 241 22.41 5.54 10.32
C CYS A 241 23.12 6.85 10.64
N GLY A 242 22.37 7.94 10.61
CA GLY A 242 22.77 9.21 11.22
C GLY A 242 22.55 9.22 12.72
N GLN A 243 22.36 10.40 13.29
CA GLN A 243 22.06 10.54 14.72
C GLN A 243 20.67 9.98 15.04
N VAL A 244 20.63 9.00 15.94
CA VAL A 244 19.41 8.45 16.54
C VAL A 244 19.61 8.23 18.04
N VAL A 245 18.54 8.20 18.79
CA VAL A 245 18.58 8.12 20.26
C VAL A 245 17.80 6.91 20.82
N GLY A 246 17.95 6.65 22.09
CA GLY A 246 17.13 5.68 22.83
C GLY A 246 17.30 4.24 22.38
N GLU A 247 16.19 3.54 22.18
CA GLU A 247 16.17 2.11 21.83
C GLU A 247 16.70 1.85 20.42
N THR A 248 16.44 2.76 19.48
CA THR A 248 16.97 2.67 18.11
C THR A 248 18.50 2.70 18.11
N ALA A 249 19.13 3.59 18.88
CA ALA A 249 20.59 3.63 18.99
C ALA A 249 21.17 2.35 19.60
N LYS A 250 20.49 1.74 20.59
CA LYS A 250 20.89 0.45 21.16
C LYS A 250 20.80 -0.69 20.15
N THR A 251 19.68 -0.80 19.46
CA THR A 251 19.45 -1.85 18.45
C THR A 251 20.49 -1.78 17.33
N ILE A 252 20.83 -0.59 16.87
CA ILE A 252 21.87 -0.37 15.85
C ILE A 252 23.25 -0.74 16.39
N SER A 253 23.58 -0.34 17.61
CA SER A 253 24.83 -0.68 18.28
C SER A 253 25.00 -2.19 18.46
N GLU A 254 23.95 -2.89 18.86
CA GLU A 254 23.95 -4.35 19.03
C GLU A 254 24.17 -5.08 17.71
N ARG A 255 23.66 -4.54 16.60
CA ARG A 255 23.86 -5.09 15.26
C ARG A 255 25.31 -5.02 14.80
N PHE A 256 26.07 -4.03 15.21
CA PHE A 256 27.51 -3.93 14.92
C PHE A 256 28.36 -4.90 15.76
N GLY A 257 27.77 -5.47 16.82
CA GLY A 257 28.43 -6.45 17.67
C GLY A 257 29.36 -5.83 18.71
N LYS A 258 30.18 -6.69 19.30
CA LYS A 258 31.08 -6.35 20.39
C LYS A 258 32.52 -6.68 20.05
N ILE A 259 33.45 -5.95 20.66
CA ILE A 259 34.89 -6.13 20.53
C ILE A 259 35.53 -6.24 21.92
N LEU A 260 36.57 -7.04 22.03
CA LEU A 260 37.40 -7.09 23.23
C LEU A 260 38.23 -5.81 23.34
N GLN A 261 37.95 -4.99 24.34
CA GLN A 261 38.72 -3.80 24.66
C GLN A 261 39.59 -4.03 25.85
N ARG A 262 40.87 -3.64 25.72
CA ARG A 262 41.83 -3.65 26.81
C ARG A 262 41.70 -2.32 27.57
N ARG A 263 41.28 -2.38 28.82
CA ARG A 263 41.21 -1.21 29.69
C ARG A 263 42.35 -1.25 30.71
N GLU A 264 43.10 -0.17 30.76
CA GLU A 264 44.14 0.02 31.75
C GLU A 264 43.57 0.92 32.86
N SER A 265 43.54 0.39 34.06
CA SER A 265 43.16 1.15 35.25
C SER A 265 44.42 1.39 36.05
N MET A 266 44.75 2.66 36.28
CA MET A 266 45.90 3.07 37.11
C MET A 266 45.38 3.59 38.45
N SER A 267 45.75 2.91 39.52
CA SER A 267 45.54 3.38 40.88
C SER A 267 46.84 3.99 41.39
N ILE A 268 46.77 5.27 41.79
CA ILE A 268 47.93 6.01 42.31
C ILE A 268 47.63 6.29 43.81
N SER A 269 48.40 5.68 44.69
CA SER A 269 48.47 6.06 46.08
C SER A 269 49.85 6.68 46.41
N PRO A 270 49.98 7.44 47.50
CA PRO A 270 51.25 8.13 47.81
C PRO A 270 52.48 7.21 47.85
N GLU A 271 52.27 5.93 48.11
CA GLU A 271 53.36 4.94 48.29
C GLU A 271 53.45 3.89 47.16
N GLN A 272 52.44 3.74 46.31
CA GLN A 272 52.45 2.71 45.23
C GLN A 272 51.64 3.11 43.99
N LYS A 273 52.21 2.84 42.81
CA LYS A 273 51.47 2.85 41.55
C LYS A 273 51.13 1.41 41.15
N SER A 274 49.87 1.12 41.05
CA SER A 274 49.39 -0.19 40.57
C SER A 274 48.67 0.02 39.24
N THR A 275 49.08 -0.73 38.21
CA THR A 275 48.42 -0.77 36.92
C THR A 275 47.70 -2.10 36.78
N SER A 276 46.41 -2.07 36.68
CA SER A 276 45.57 -3.24 36.38
C SER A 276 45.13 -3.22 34.91
N ILE A 277 45.37 -4.29 34.19
CA ILE A 277 44.94 -4.47 32.82
C ILE A 277 43.76 -5.44 32.83
N ASN A 278 42.61 -4.95 32.42
CA ASN A 278 41.42 -5.77 32.32
C ASN A 278 40.94 -5.80 30.86
N THR A 279 40.53 -6.96 30.40
CA THR A 279 39.97 -7.14 29.05
C THR A 279 38.47 -7.29 29.18
N GLN A 280 37.70 -6.37 28.63
CA GLN A 280 36.27 -6.37 28.68
C GLN A 280 35.65 -6.37 27.26
N LEU A 281 34.51 -7.06 27.14
CA LEU A 281 33.73 -7.09 25.89
C LEU A 281 32.83 -5.85 25.86
N ASP A 282 33.19 -4.88 25.01
CA ASP A 282 32.43 -3.63 24.81
C ASP A 282 31.81 -3.57 23.42
N SER A 283 30.75 -2.76 23.26
CA SER A 283 30.13 -2.50 21.95
C SER A 283 31.14 -1.91 20.98
N LEU A 284 31.20 -2.41 19.75
CA LEU A 284 32.11 -1.89 18.70
C LEU A 284 31.85 -0.40 18.45
N ILE A 285 30.58 -0.02 18.32
CA ILE A 285 30.10 1.37 18.26
C ILE A 285 29.08 1.54 19.37
N PRO A 286 29.41 2.22 20.49
CA PRO A 286 28.49 2.38 21.61
C PRO A 286 27.27 3.21 21.25
N PRO A 287 26.08 2.97 21.84
CA PRO A 287 24.86 3.74 21.62
C PRO A 287 25.07 5.25 21.84
N SER A 288 25.87 5.63 22.84
CA SER A 288 26.23 7.03 23.12
C SER A 288 26.96 7.70 21.97
N LYS A 289 27.78 6.96 21.22
CA LYS A 289 28.47 7.52 20.04
C LYS A 289 27.48 7.77 18.90
N ILE A 290 26.52 6.85 18.70
CA ILE A 290 25.46 6.99 17.69
C ILE A 290 24.56 8.20 18.02
N SER A 291 24.20 8.36 19.31
CA SER A 291 23.33 9.46 19.75
C SER A 291 23.99 10.85 19.70
N ASN A 292 25.31 10.90 19.56
CA ASN A 292 26.08 12.13 19.49
C ASN A 292 26.74 12.36 18.12
N LEU A 293 26.26 11.71 17.07
CA LEU A 293 26.76 11.97 15.71
C LEU A 293 26.42 13.39 15.28
N SER A 294 27.39 14.07 14.67
CA SER A 294 27.20 15.39 14.06
C SER A 294 26.59 15.26 12.68
N GLN A 295 26.07 16.37 12.17
CA GLN A 295 25.55 16.45 10.80
C GLN A 295 26.56 15.94 9.78
N GLY A 296 26.11 15.12 8.84
CA GLY A 296 26.95 14.50 7.81
C GLY A 296 27.77 13.29 8.26
N MET A 297 27.75 12.97 9.58
CA MET A 297 28.40 11.77 10.10
C MET A 297 27.42 10.59 10.13
N PHE A 298 27.89 9.41 9.73
CA PHE A 298 27.10 8.20 9.66
C PHE A 298 27.86 7.01 10.24
N VAL A 299 27.12 6.12 10.85
CA VAL A 299 27.56 4.75 11.15
C VAL A 299 26.74 3.76 10.34
N GLY A 300 27.29 2.64 9.98
CA GLY A 300 26.54 1.68 9.22
C GLY A 300 27.24 0.36 9.01
N SER A 301 26.53 -0.53 8.33
CA SER A 301 27.07 -1.79 7.86
C SER A 301 26.62 -2.06 6.42
N VAL A 302 27.49 -2.66 5.64
CA VAL A 302 27.24 -3.08 4.27
C VAL A 302 27.50 -4.58 4.12
N CYS A 303 26.69 -5.22 3.27
CA CYS A 303 26.84 -6.64 2.92
C CYS A 303 27.63 -6.82 1.64
N ASP A 304 28.18 -8.02 1.44
CA ASP A 304 28.77 -8.42 0.17
C ASP A 304 27.74 -8.27 -0.97
N ASN A 305 28.22 -7.77 -2.10
CA ASN A 305 27.45 -7.73 -3.33
C ASN A 305 27.59 -9.07 -4.09
N PHE A 306 26.84 -9.25 -5.18
CA PHE A 306 26.90 -10.50 -5.97
C PHE A 306 28.28 -10.78 -6.56
N ASP A 307 28.97 -9.72 -6.97
CA ASP A 307 30.23 -9.79 -7.71
C ASP A 307 31.40 -9.17 -6.93
N GLU A 308 31.18 -8.71 -5.71
CA GLU A 308 32.18 -7.99 -4.92
C GLU A 308 32.09 -8.37 -3.44
N LYS A 309 33.25 -8.78 -2.89
CA LYS A 309 33.39 -9.01 -1.45
C LYS A 309 33.86 -7.72 -0.78
N ILE A 310 33.18 -7.32 0.27
CA ILE A 310 33.49 -6.12 1.04
C ILE A 310 34.27 -6.53 2.29
N ASP A 311 35.53 -6.09 2.37
CA ASP A 311 36.41 -6.44 3.50
C ASP A 311 36.00 -5.68 4.78
N GLN A 312 35.74 -4.38 4.67
CA GLN A 312 35.31 -3.56 5.80
C GLN A 312 33.77 -3.35 5.76
N LYS A 313 33.07 -4.20 6.49
CA LYS A 313 31.59 -4.20 6.50
C LYS A 313 30.96 -3.15 7.42
N ILE A 314 31.65 -2.72 8.46
CA ILE A 314 31.16 -1.74 9.44
C ILE A 314 31.96 -0.46 9.30
N PHE A 315 31.28 0.66 9.25
CA PHE A 315 31.93 1.95 9.06
C PHE A 315 31.39 3.01 10.03
N HIS A 316 32.23 4.00 10.30
CA HIS A 316 31.91 5.30 10.86
C HIS A 316 32.57 6.33 9.94
N ALA A 317 31.79 7.04 9.16
CA ALA A 317 32.29 7.88 8.07
C ALA A 317 31.52 9.18 7.96
N GLN A 318 32.15 10.15 7.31
CA GLN A 318 31.52 11.41 6.93
C GLN A 318 31.12 11.33 5.45
N ILE A 319 29.90 11.77 5.14
CA ILE A 319 29.48 12.00 3.77
C ILE A 319 30.13 13.30 3.28
N VAL A 320 30.93 13.19 2.22
CA VAL A 320 31.48 14.35 1.51
C VAL A 320 30.52 14.74 0.39
N VAL A 321 29.92 15.91 0.50
CA VAL A 321 28.99 16.43 -0.51
C VAL A 321 29.73 17.37 -1.43
N ASP A 322 29.69 17.10 -2.73
CA ASP A 322 30.11 18.06 -3.76
C ASP A 322 29.00 19.09 -3.97
N ASN A 323 29.10 20.21 -3.25
CA ASN A 323 28.10 21.27 -3.31
C ASN A 323 28.00 21.93 -4.69
N ASP A 324 29.09 21.94 -5.46
CA ASP A 324 29.08 22.50 -6.81
C ASP A 324 28.36 21.58 -7.79
N ALA A 325 28.52 20.26 -7.64
CA ALA A 325 27.76 19.29 -8.40
C ALA A 325 26.26 19.40 -8.08
N VAL A 326 25.91 19.43 -6.79
CA VAL A 326 24.51 19.59 -6.35
C VAL A 326 23.89 20.88 -6.89
N ALA A 327 24.63 22.00 -6.82
CA ALA A 327 24.14 23.28 -7.35
C ALA A 327 23.90 23.21 -8.87
N ARG A 328 24.81 22.57 -9.63
CA ARG A 328 24.64 22.39 -11.08
C ARG A 328 23.43 21.51 -11.40
N GLU A 329 23.26 20.41 -10.69
CA GLU A 329 22.12 19.51 -10.89
C GLU A 329 20.79 20.19 -10.54
N THR A 330 20.74 20.92 -9.41
CA THR A 330 19.55 21.67 -9.01
C THR A 330 19.19 22.76 -10.03
N ALA A 331 20.17 23.45 -10.57
CA ALA A 331 19.94 24.47 -11.61
C ALA A 331 19.46 23.86 -12.95
N ALA A 332 19.74 22.57 -13.17
CA ALA A 332 19.31 21.84 -14.36
C ALA A 332 17.91 21.24 -14.23
N TYR A 333 17.28 21.31 -13.07
CA TYR A 333 15.93 20.80 -12.90
C TYR A 333 14.93 21.53 -13.78
N VAL A 334 14.19 20.75 -14.54
CA VAL A 334 13.07 21.24 -15.33
C VAL A 334 11.80 21.02 -14.50
N PRO A 335 10.92 22.01 -14.37
CA PRO A 335 9.62 21.82 -13.74
C PRO A 335 8.89 20.64 -14.40
N ILE A 336 8.18 19.85 -13.60
CA ILE A 336 7.29 18.83 -14.13
C ILE A 336 6.29 19.56 -15.03
N PRO A 337 6.19 19.21 -16.32
CA PRO A 337 5.23 19.88 -17.19
C PRO A 337 3.81 19.60 -16.71
N ASP A 338 2.96 20.61 -16.75
CA ASP A 338 1.53 20.42 -16.56
C ASP A 338 0.98 19.61 -17.74
N ILE A 339 0.86 18.30 -17.54
CA ILE A 339 0.57 17.35 -18.62
C ILE A 339 -0.89 17.42 -19.02
N THR A 340 -1.77 17.83 -18.10
CA THR A 340 -3.20 17.86 -18.33
C THR A 340 -3.77 19.19 -17.90
N ILE A 341 -3.77 20.12 -18.80
CA ILE A 341 -4.54 21.36 -18.62
C ILE A 341 -5.86 21.12 -19.35
N PHE A 342 -6.92 20.83 -18.59
CA PHE A 342 -8.27 20.90 -19.14
C PHE A 342 -8.66 22.36 -19.24
N GLN A 343 -8.79 22.85 -20.48
CA GLN A 343 -9.23 24.22 -20.73
C GLN A 343 -10.64 24.19 -21.29
N ASP A 344 -11.46 25.13 -20.83
CA ASP A 344 -12.76 25.41 -21.44
C ASP A 344 -12.59 26.11 -22.81
N GLU A 345 -13.68 26.38 -23.50
CA GLU A 345 -13.69 27.07 -24.79
C GLU A 345 -13.06 28.47 -24.74
N ASN A 346 -12.89 29.04 -23.55
CA ASN A 346 -12.27 30.34 -23.31
C ASN A 346 -10.81 30.26 -22.86
N GLY A 347 -10.27 29.04 -22.75
CA GLY A 347 -8.90 28.81 -22.30
C GLY A 347 -8.69 28.86 -20.78
N ASN A 348 -9.76 28.82 -19.97
CA ASN A 348 -9.65 28.75 -18.52
C ASN A 348 -9.46 27.30 -18.07
N ASP A 349 -8.69 27.12 -16.99
CA ASP A 349 -8.53 25.80 -16.36
C ASP A 349 -9.90 25.30 -15.85
N CYS A 350 -10.30 24.13 -16.31
CA CYS A 350 -11.54 23.46 -15.90
C CYS A 350 -11.31 22.07 -15.24
N MET A 351 -10.10 21.82 -14.72
CA MET A 351 -9.74 20.54 -14.09
C MET A 351 -10.69 20.15 -12.94
N GLU A 352 -11.03 21.09 -12.07
CA GLU A 352 -11.98 20.82 -10.97
C GLU A 352 -13.36 20.37 -11.48
N THR A 353 -13.83 21.01 -12.54
CA THR A 353 -15.10 20.64 -13.19
C THR A 353 -15.04 19.23 -13.78
N GLN A 354 -13.95 18.89 -14.47
CA GLN A 354 -13.76 17.56 -15.04
C GLN A 354 -13.72 16.46 -13.95
N VAL A 355 -13.06 16.74 -12.84
CA VAL A 355 -12.97 15.82 -11.69
C VAL A 355 -14.36 15.60 -11.08
N GLU A 356 -15.14 16.66 -10.90
CA GLU A 356 -16.53 16.56 -10.40
C GLU A 356 -17.45 15.86 -11.39
N ASP A 357 -17.36 16.17 -12.68
CA ASP A 357 -18.14 15.52 -13.73
C ASP A 357 -17.86 14.02 -13.80
N ASN A 358 -16.61 13.61 -13.68
CA ASN A 358 -16.22 12.20 -13.59
C ASN A 358 -16.86 11.53 -12.37
N TYR A 359 -16.86 12.18 -11.22
CA TYR A 359 -17.49 11.66 -10.02
C TYR A 359 -19.00 11.45 -10.21
N GLN A 360 -19.70 12.44 -10.75
CA GLN A 360 -21.12 12.34 -11.03
C GLN A 360 -21.43 11.32 -12.14
N ARG A 361 -20.58 11.23 -13.15
CA ARG A 361 -20.68 10.22 -14.24
C ARG A 361 -20.64 8.79 -13.66
N ILE A 362 -19.68 8.47 -12.82
CA ILE A 362 -19.55 7.13 -12.22
C ILE A 362 -20.80 6.77 -11.41
N ARG A 363 -21.31 7.71 -10.61
CA ARG A 363 -22.54 7.52 -9.83
C ARG A 363 -23.76 7.29 -10.71
N SER A 364 -23.87 8.03 -11.80
CA SER A 364 -24.94 7.88 -12.80
C SER A 364 -24.83 6.52 -13.52
N GLU A 365 -23.63 6.11 -13.92
CA GLU A 365 -23.36 4.82 -14.57
C GLU A 365 -23.76 3.65 -13.67
N VAL A 366 -23.43 3.69 -12.38
CA VAL A 366 -23.85 2.64 -11.42
C VAL A 366 -25.38 2.62 -11.23
N ASN A 367 -26.04 3.77 -11.19
CA ASN A 367 -27.50 3.82 -11.15
C ASN A 367 -28.12 3.22 -12.43
N GLN A 368 -27.49 3.46 -13.58
CA GLN A 368 -27.95 2.89 -14.85
C GLN A 368 -27.71 1.36 -14.90
N ILE A 369 -26.56 0.89 -14.40
CA ILE A 369 -26.28 -0.56 -14.27
C ILE A 369 -27.41 -1.25 -13.47
N ILE A 370 -27.82 -0.68 -12.34
CA ILE A 370 -28.89 -1.24 -11.52
C ILE A 370 -30.21 -1.28 -12.31
N LYS A 371 -30.56 -0.22 -13.01
CA LYS A 371 -31.79 -0.16 -13.80
C LYS A 371 -31.77 -1.22 -14.93
N ASP A 372 -30.70 -1.28 -15.71
CA ASP A 372 -30.54 -2.22 -16.82
C ASP A 372 -30.65 -3.68 -16.31
N GLU A 373 -29.98 -3.99 -15.20
CA GLU A 373 -30.00 -5.34 -14.65
C GLU A 373 -31.35 -5.72 -14.03
N MET A 374 -31.98 -4.81 -13.31
CA MET A 374 -33.32 -5.05 -12.77
C MET A 374 -34.36 -5.25 -13.90
N GLU A 375 -34.22 -4.53 -15.00
CA GLU A 375 -35.06 -4.73 -16.18
C GLU A 375 -34.77 -6.08 -16.87
N ARG A 376 -33.49 -6.45 -17.03
CA ARG A 376 -33.09 -7.77 -17.52
C ARG A 376 -33.70 -8.89 -16.70
N ILE A 377 -33.58 -8.80 -15.38
CA ILE A 377 -34.09 -9.83 -14.42
C ILE A 377 -35.63 -9.90 -14.49
N LYS A 378 -36.33 -8.77 -14.63
CA LYS A 378 -37.80 -8.74 -14.80
C LYS A 378 -38.27 -9.42 -16.08
N ASN A 379 -37.50 -9.25 -17.15
CA ASN A 379 -37.87 -9.77 -18.46
C ASN A 379 -37.46 -11.23 -18.69
N ASP A 380 -36.52 -11.77 -17.89
CA ASP A 380 -36.11 -13.17 -17.96
C ASP A 380 -37.01 -14.04 -17.07
N PRO A 381 -37.80 -14.99 -17.65
CA PRO A 381 -38.65 -15.88 -16.87
C PRO A 381 -37.91 -16.75 -15.85
N LYS A 382 -36.61 -17.04 -16.09
CA LYS A 382 -35.78 -17.86 -15.20
C LYS A 382 -35.28 -17.06 -14.00
N LEU A 383 -35.20 -15.74 -14.09
CA LEU A 383 -34.63 -14.89 -13.05
C LEU A 383 -35.68 -14.08 -12.29
N ARG A 384 -36.89 -13.96 -12.83
CA ARG A 384 -37.98 -13.16 -12.22
C ARG A 384 -38.27 -13.53 -10.77
N HIS A 385 -38.06 -14.79 -10.38
CA HIS A 385 -38.27 -15.27 -9.01
C HIS A 385 -37.32 -14.66 -7.98
N LEU A 386 -36.18 -14.06 -8.42
CA LEU A 386 -35.21 -13.39 -7.56
C LEU A 386 -35.70 -12.05 -7.03
N ILE A 387 -36.70 -11.43 -7.69
CA ILE A 387 -37.24 -10.14 -7.28
C ILE A 387 -38.15 -10.36 -6.07
N PRO A 388 -37.86 -9.75 -4.89
CA PRO A 388 -38.72 -9.84 -3.73
C PRO A 388 -40.13 -9.34 -4.06
N GLN A 389 -41.15 -10.18 -3.83
CA GLN A 389 -42.53 -9.72 -3.91
C GLN A 389 -42.81 -8.76 -2.75
N PRO A 390 -43.55 -7.65 -2.97
CA PRO A 390 -43.95 -6.79 -1.89
C PRO A 390 -44.72 -7.64 -0.87
N LYS A 391 -44.29 -7.60 0.40
CA LYS A 391 -45.06 -8.22 1.50
C LYS A 391 -46.44 -7.65 1.46
N GLN A 392 -47.47 -8.49 1.23
CA GLN A 392 -48.85 -8.08 1.39
C GLN A 392 -49.01 -7.53 2.81
N PRO A 393 -49.63 -6.36 2.98
CA PRO A 393 -49.91 -5.86 4.31
C PRO A 393 -50.70 -6.94 5.07
N ALA A 394 -50.19 -7.35 6.23
CA ALA A 394 -50.87 -8.29 7.10
C ALA A 394 -52.27 -7.75 7.33
N GLY A 395 -53.26 -8.44 6.74
CA GLY A 395 -54.66 -8.09 6.88
C GLY A 395 -54.97 -8.04 8.36
N GLY A 396 -55.34 -6.85 8.84
CA GLY A 396 -55.87 -6.69 10.18
C GLY A 396 -57.07 -7.62 10.41
N LYS A 397 -56.94 -8.42 11.42
CA LYS A 397 -58.06 -9.03 12.13
C LYS A 397 -58.14 -8.39 13.50
#